data_6c521b3e059a904c145ed78987a9cfa5
#
_entry.id   6c521b3e059a904c145ed78987a9cfa5
#
_cell.length_a   1.000
_cell.length_b   1.000
_cell.length_c   1.000
_cell.angle_alpha   90.00
_cell.angle_beta   90.00
_cell.angle_gamma   90.00
#
_symmetry.space_group_name_H-M   'P 1'
#
loop_
_entity.id
_entity.type
_entity.pdbx_description
1 polymer ?
#
loop_
_entity_poly.entity_id
_entity_poly.type
_entity_poly.pdbx_seq_one_letter_code
_entity_poly.pdbx_strand_id
1 'polypeptide(L)'
;MFRSIRARIIAATAGCLVVALLLNTVINFQVTRQDNQQSQRDILTSTSASHNMAIADWVKSKMTVIASAQTVALSDDPVPVFKQLAQAGGFTNVYVGYASKTAKFSEPAGVPADYDPTIRPWYQQVVSADGPVVTAPYVDAGTGKLVVTFAVPVKENGALKAVVAGDVAMDSVVANVRGIHPTPSSSGLLLNSDGSVIAANDPALTLKPFAETIKGIDFAALKSGNLVDGTLNDVEKTFVATAVPGTNWLLVVALDNGDATSGMRSLLKASAISLVILALLSAAIVHLLIARLLKRLSDIRDAMHNIANGTNDLSQRLPDSGEDEVAQIAQAFNAFSDKLSVVMVQLRDASESVKNAAQEIAAGNQDLSGRTEQ
;
A
#
# COMPACT_ATOMS: atom_id res chain seq x y z
N MET A 1 -19.28 26.89 -29.14
CA MET A 1 -19.61 26.53 -27.78
C MET A 1 -19.18 27.59 -26.77
N PHE A 2 -18.00 28.17 -26.82
CA PHE A 2 -17.62 29.30 -25.96
C PHE A 2 -17.61 30.62 -26.75
N ARG A 3 -18.72 31.35 -26.82
CA ARG A 3 -18.80 32.66 -27.50
C ARG A 3 -18.23 33.83 -26.69
N SER A 4 -18.10 33.67 -25.36
CA SER A 4 -17.59 34.73 -24.47
C SER A 4 -16.11 34.50 -24.16
N ILE A 5 -15.32 35.58 -24.18
CA ILE A 5 -13.91 35.57 -23.73
C ILE A 5 -13.78 35.03 -22.29
N ARG A 6 -14.73 35.43 -21.43
CA ARG A 6 -14.85 34.94 -20.05
C ARG A 6 -14.88 33.41 -19.99
N ALA A 7 -15.72 32.75 -20.79
CA ALA A 7 -15.87 31.31 -20.80
C ALA A 7 -14.58 30.59 -21.32
N ARG A 8 -13.88 31.21 -22.29
CA ARG A 8 -12.63 30.68 -22.83
C ARG A 8 -11.50 30.73 -21.81
N ILE A 9 -11.35 31.84 -21.09
CA ILE A 9 -10.31 31.98 -20.06
C ILE A 9 -10.57 31.01 -18.92
N ILE A 10 -11.81 30.91 -18.42
CA ILE A 10 -12.18 29.95 -17.36
C ILE A 10 -11.89 28.52 -17.80
N ALA A 11 -12.28 28.14 -19.01
CA ALA A 11 -12.04 26.80 -19.53
C ALA A 11 -10.54 26.49 -19.70
N ALA A 12 -9.75 27.44 -20.21
CA ALA A 12 -8.31 27.26 -20.40
C ALA A 12 -7.57 27.13 -19.06
N THR A 13 -7.85 28.01 -18.08
CA THR A 13 -7.21 27.98 -16.76
C THR A 13 -7.61 26.74 -15.97
N ALA A 14 -8.91 26.40 -15.96
CA ALA A 14 -9.41 25.18 -15.32
C ALA A 14 -8.83 23.92 -15.98
N GLY A 15 -8.74 23.88 -17.31
CA GLY A 15 -8.15 22.78 -18.05
C GLY A 15 -6.65 22.59 -17.74
N CYS A 16 -5.88 23.67 -17.72
CA CYS A 16 -4.46 23.63 -17.37
C CYS A 16 -4.25 23.11 -15.94
N LEU A 17 -5.08 23.55 -15.01
CA LEU A 17 -5.00 23.16 -13.61
C LEU A 17 -5.36 21.68 -13.40
N VAL A 18 -6.40 21.19 -14.09
CA VAL A 18 -6.80 19.79 -14.07
C VAL A 18 -5.67 18.92 -14.65
N VAL A 19 -5.05 19.32 -15.76
CA VAL A 19 -3.90 18.59 -16.34
C VAL A 19 -2.74 18.54 -15.36
N ALA A 20 -2.39 19.64 -14.71
CA ALA A 20 -1.30 19.68 -13.72
C ALA A 20 -1.59 18.78 -12.52
N LEU A 21 -2.83 18.77 -12.01
CA LEU A 21 -3.24 17.89 -10.91
C LEU A 21 -3.22 16.41 -11.32
N LEU A 22 -3.65 16.07 -12.53
CA LEU A 22 -3.60 14.71 -13.05
C LEU A 22 -2.14 14.23 -13.19
N LEU A 23 -1.26 15.05 -13.75
CA LEU A 23 0.17 14.71 -13.86
C LEU A 23 0.80 14.47 -12.48
N ASN A 24 0.52 15.34 -11.51
CA ASN A 24 0.99 15.15 -10.14
C ASN A 24 0.46 13.84 -9.53
N THR A 25 -0.81 13.52 -9.75
CA THR A 25 -1.42 12.27 -9.26
C THR A 25 -0.76 11.04 -9.90
N VAL A 26 -0.48 11.07 -11.21
CA VAL A 26 0.20 9.97 -11.90
C VAL A 26 1.63 9.78 -11.38
N ILE A 27 2.38 10.85 -11.18
CA ILE A 27 3.74 10.79 -10.63
C ILE A 27 3.72 10.20 -9.21
N ASN A 28 2.85 10.72 -8.33
CA ASN A 28 2.70 10.21 -6.98
C ASN A 28 2.27 8.73 -6.94
N PHE A 29 1.40 8.31 -7.85
CA PHE A 29 1.00 6.92 -7.96
C PHE A 29 2.18 6.01 -8.32
N GLN A 30 3.01 6.40 -9.28
CA GLN A 30 4.18 5.62 -9.69
C GLN A 30 5.20 5.48 -8.55
N VAL A 31 5.50 6.58 -7.85
CA VAL A 31 6.42 6.59 -6.70
C VAL A 31 5.87 5.68 -5.58
N THR A 32 4.61 5.90 -5.17
CA THR A 32 3.97 5.11 -4.11
C THR A 32 3.90 3.62 -4.45
N ARG A 33 3.66 3.27 -5.72
CA ARG A 33 3.65 1.88 -6.18
C ARG A 33 5.03 1.23 -6.05
N GLN A 34 6.07 1.93 -6.44
CA GLN A 34 7.45 1.43 -6.34
C GLN A 34 7.88 1.26 -4.88
N ASP A 35 7.61 2.26 -4.03
CA ASP A 35 7.89 2.21 -2.60
C ASP A 35 7.13 1.06 -1.91
N ASN A 36 5.86 0.85 -2.28
CA ASN A 36 5.07 -0.26 -1.73
C ASN A 36 5.63 -1.63 -2.13
N GLN A 37 6.07 -1.81 -3.37
CA GLN A 37 6.70 -3.06 -3.82
C GLN A 37 8.02 -3.31 -3.08
N GLN A 38 8.83 -2.29 -2.88
CA GLN A 38 10.07 -2.42 -2.11
C GLN A 38 9.76 -2.75 -0.64
N SER A 39 8.82 -2.05 -0.03
CA SER A 39 8.39 -2.31 1.35
C SER A 39 7.87 -3.75 1.55
N GLN A 40 7.09 -4.28 0.61
CA GLN A 40 6.64 -5.68 0.65
C GLN A 40 7.81 -6.68 0.61
N ARG A 41 8.81 -6.44 -0.25
CA ARG A 41 10.02 -7.25 -0.30
C ARG A 41 10.77 -7.20 1.01
N ASP A 42 10.98 -6.03 1.58
CA ASP A 42 11.71 -5.83 2.82
C ASP A 42 10.99 -6.47 4.01
N ILE A 43 9.67 -6.36 4.08
CA ILE A 43 8.84 -7.00 5.09
C ILE A 43 8.96 -8.53 4.98
N LEU A 44 8.79 -9.10 3.78
CA LEU A 44 8.88 -10.54 3.56
C LEU A 44 10.26 -11.09 3.90
N THR A 45 11.32 -10.45 3.40
CA THR A 45 12.70 -10.93 3.62
C THR A 45 13.13 -10.79 5.07
N SER A 46 12.83 -9.67 5.72
CA SER A 46 13.17 -9.44 7.13
C SER A 46 12.39 -10.36 8.08
N THR A 47 11.07 -10.52 7.83
CA THR A 47 10.22 -11.42 8.60
C THR A 47 10.67 -12.86 8.43
N SER A 48 10.91 -13.30 7.18
CA SER A 48 11.43 -14.63 6.89
C SER A 48 12.77 -14.89 7.58
N ALA A 49 13.71 -13.96 7.49
CA ALA A 49 15.03 -14.10 8.12
C ALA A 49 14.95 -14.19 9.64
N SER A 50 14.16 -13.31 10.28
CA SER A 50 14.02 -13.28 11.74
C SER A 50 13.39 -14.58 12.29
N HIS A 51 12.30 -15.02 11.68
CA HIS A 51 11.61 -16.24 12.11
C HIS A 51 12.38 -17.50 11.75
N ASN A 52 13.08 -17.49 10.59
CA ASN A 52 13.97 -18.62 10.23
C ASN A 52 15.10 -18.81 11.25
N MET A 53 15.70 -17.71 11.70
CA MET A 53 16.73 -17.74 12.75
C MET A 53 16.15 -18.28 14.07
N ALA A 54 14.97 -17.80 14.48
CA ALA A 54 14.32 -18.26 15.71
C ALA A 54 13.99 -19.76 15.66
N ILE A 55 13.48 -20.26 14.51
CA ILE A 55 13.20 -21.70 14.32
C ILE A 55 14.50 -22.50 14.31
N ALA A 56 15.54 -22.02 13.63
CA ALA A 56 16.85 -22.68 13.61
C ALA A 56 17.45 -22.76 15.01
N ASP A 57 17.38 -21.72 15.82
CA ASP A 57 17.85 -21.72 17.21
C ASP A 57 17.04 -22.68 18.09
N TRP A 58 15.71 -22.72 17.88
CA TRP A 58 14.85 -23.68 18.55
C TRP A 58 15.22 -25.13 18.18
N VAL A 59 15.41 -25.43 16.89
CA VAL A 59 15.87 -26.75 16.40
C VAL A 59 17.21 -27.11 17.01
N LYS A 60 18.16 -26.18 16.97
CA LYS A 60 19.50 -26.37 17.54
C LYS A 60 19.44 -26.66 19.05
N SER A 61 18.62 -25.93 19.79
CA SER A 61 18.42 -26.15 21.23
C SER A 61 17.87 -27.54 21.50
N LYS A 62 16.82 -27.96 20.78
CA LYS A 62 16.26 -29.32 20.92
C LYS A 62 17.27 -30.39 20.59
N MET A 63 18.00 -30.23 19.48
CA MET A 63 19.05 -31.17 19.06
C MET A 63 20.16 -31.27 20.10
N THR A 64 20.58 -30.16 20.71
CA THR A 64 21.60 -30.12 21.74
C THR A 64 21.18 -30.90 22.98
N VAL A 65 19.92 -30.77 23.40
CA VAL A 65 19.36 -31.55 24.53
C VAL A 65 19.38 -33.04 24.22
N ILE A 66 18.97 -33.47 23.03
CA ILE A 66 18.98 -34.89 22.64
C ILE A 66 20.39 -35.39 22.48
N ALA A 67 21.33 -34.63 21.93
CA ALA A 67 22.73 -35.01 21.82
C ALA A 67 23.36 -35.22 23.19
N SER A 68 23.02 -34.48 24.22
CA SER A 68 23.52 -34.70 25.58
C SER A 68 23.15 -36.06 26.17
N ALA A 69 22.02 -36.63 25.72
CA ALA A 69 21.57 -37.96 26.14
C ALA A 69 22.45 -39.12 25.61
N GLN A 70 23.29 -38.87 24.56
CA GLN A 70 24.22 -39.89 24.03
C GLN A 70 25.17 -40.43 25.10
N THR A 71 25.60 -39.60 26.06
CA THR A 71 26.57 -39.94 27.11
C THR A 71 26.09 -41.05 28.04
N VAL A 72 24.76 -41.14 28.22
CA VAL A 72 24.13 -42.13 29.11
C VAL A 72 23.35 -43.22 28.36
N ALA A 73 23.25 -43.12 27.05
CA ALA A 73 22.39 -43.98 26.24
C ALA A 73 22.73 -45.47 26.37
N LEU A 74 24.02 -45.82 26.55
CA LEU A 74 24.51 -47.19 26.68
C LEU A 74 24.70 -47.60 28.15
N SER A 75 24.33 -46.80 29.13
CA SER A 75 24.37 -47.17 30.56
C SER A 75 23.25 -48.14 30.92
N ASP A 76 23.40 -48.81 32.06
CA ASP A 76 22.42 -49.79 32.52
C ASP A 76 21.04 -49.20 32.73
N ASP A 77 20.94 -47.96 33.25
CA ASP A 77 19.68 -47.25 33.45
C ASP A 77 19.78 -45.79 33.03
N PRO A 78 19.52 -45.47 31.75
CA PRO A 78 19.48 -44.08 31.25
C PRO A 78 18.16 -43.34 31.55
N VAL A 79 17.10 -44.03 31.98
CA VAL A 79 15.74 -43.50 32.12
C VAL A 79 15.65 -42.29 33.06
N PRO A 80 16.29 -42.23 34.22
CA PRO A 80 16.24 -41.04 35.10
C PRO A 80 16.75 -39.77 34.40
N VAL A 81 17.84 -39.88 33.62
CA VAL A 81 18.38 -38.75 32.85
C VAL A 81 17.43 -38.35 31.71
N PHE A 82 16.85 -39.34 31.03
CA PHE A 82 15.87 -39.07 29.96
C PHE A 82 14.63 -38.30 30.49
N LYS A 83 14.15 -38.63 31.70
CA LYS A 83 13.05 -37.89 32.35
C LYS A 83 13.43 -36.44 32.60
N GLN A 84 14.63 -36.17 33.10
CA GLN A 84 15.12 -34.81 33.32
C GLN A 84 15.25 -34.03 32.00
N LEU A 85 15.79 -34.66 30.97
CA LEU A 85 15.93 -34.02 29.64
C LEU A 85 14.62 -33.80 28.97
N ALA A 86 13.65 -34.70 29.11
CA ALA A 86 12.29 -34.51 28.60
C ALA A 86 11.65 -33.29 29.24
N GLN A 87 11.69 -33.16 30.55
CA GLN A 87 11.13 -32.05 31.30
C GLN A 87 11.85 -30.74 30.98
N ALA A 88 13.16 -30.70 31.05
CA ALA A 88 13.98 -29.50 30.79
C ALA A 88 13.88 -29.03 29.31
N GLY A 89 13.85 -30.01 28.39
CA GLY A 89 13.81 -29.74 26.96
C GLY A 89 12.41 -29.57 26.40
N GLY A 90 11.34 -29.77 27.18
CA GLY A 90 9.96 -29.73 26.69
C GLY A 90 9.67 -30.79 25.63
N PHE A 91 10.16 -32.00 25.82
CA PHE A 91 9.84 -33.18 25.02
C PHE A 91 8.69 -33.94 25.67
N THR A 92 7.84 -34.55 24.85
CA THR A 92 6.79 -35.46 25.31
C THR A 92 7.37 -36.79 25.78
N ASN A 93 8.46 -37.20 25.13
CA ASN A 93 9.21 -38.40 25.47
C ASN A 93 10.68 -38.27 25.02
N VAL A 94 11.62 -38.76 25.81
CA VAL A 94 13.03 -38.96 25.43
C VAL A 94 13.36 -40.44 25.60
N TYR A 95 13.99 -41.04 24.62
CA TYR A 95 14.17 -42.47 24.59
C TYR A 95 15.41 -42.89 23.75
N VAL A 96 15.79 -44.14 23.92
CA VAL A 96 16.82 -44.76 23.10
C VAL A 96 16.30 -46.06 22.46
N GLY A 97 16.60 -46.23 21.20
CA GLY A 97 16.40 -47.49 20.47
C GLY A 97 17.72 -48.13 20.17
N TYR A 98 17.88 -49.36 20.59
CA TYR A 98 19.10 -50.11 20.39
C TYR A 98 19.08 -50.94 19.09
N ALA A 99 20.24 -51.19 18.51
CA ALA A 99 20.37 -52.07 17.35
C ALA A 99 19.93 -53.53 17.66
N SER A 100 19.85 -53.89 18.94
CA SER A 100 19.29 -55.15 19.42
C SER A 100 17.75 -55.22 19.35
N LYS A 101 17.05 -54.20 18.78
CA LYS A 101 15.60 -54.10 18.68
C LYS A 101 14.88 -53.88 20.01
N THR A 102 15.58 -53.44 21.03
CA THR A 102 15.00 -53.03 22.31
C THR A 102 15.01 -51.53 22.46
N ALA A 103 14.21 -51.00 23.38
CA ALA A 103 14.17 -49.56 23.63
C ALA A 103 13.94 -49.27 25.13
N LYS A 104 14.38 -48.06 25.58
CA LYS A 104 14.09 -47.52 26.91
C LYS A 104 13.55 -46.11 26.74
N PHE A 105 12.46 -45.77 27.46
CA PHE A 105 11.70 -44.55 27.35
C PHE A 105 11.66 -43.79 28.67
N SER A 106 11.68 -42.45 28.61
CA SER A 106 11.34 -41.61 29.76
C SER A 106 9.87 -41.76 30.17
N GLU A 107 8.98 -41.96 29.19
CA GLU A 107 7.58 -42.26 29.38
C GLU A 107 7.15 -43.44 28.51
N PRO A 108 7.09 -44.66 29.10
CA PRO A 108 6.80 -45.88 28.34
C PRO A 108 5.30 -46.15 28.15
N ALA A 109 4.42 -45.31 28.72
CA ALA A 109 2.98 -45.56 28.66
C ALA A 109 2.48 -45.62 27.21
N GLY A 110 1.70 -46.64 26.86
CA GLY A 110 1.12 -46.84 25.53
C GLY A 110 2.10 -47.46 24.50
N VAL A 111 3.39 -47.67 24.83
CA VAL A 111 4.31 -48.32 23.89
C VAL A 111 3.95 -49.78 23.72
N PRO A 112 3.75 -50.32 22.51
CA PRO A 112 3.45 -51.74 22.27
C PRO A 112 4.53 -52.68 22.82
N ALA A 113 4.13 -53.87 23.31
CA ALA A 113 5.05 -54.85 23.86
C ALA A 113 6.05 -55.42 22.82
N ASP A 114 5.66 -55.43 21.56
CA ASP A 114 6.42 -55.87 20.39
C ASP A 114 7.14 -54.72 19.67
N TYR A 115 7.34 -53.57 20.34
CA TYR A 115 7.92 -52.38 19.74
C TYR A 115 9.35 -52.63 19.27
N ASP A 116 9.57 -52.51 17.98
CA ASP A 116 10.88 -52.53 17.34
C ASP A 116 11.27 -51.09 16.92
N PRO A 117 12.27 -50.45 17.60
CA PRO A 117 12.71 -49.11 17.24
C PRO A 117 13.35 -49.05 15.87
N THR A 118 13.95 -50.12 15.37
CA THR A 118 14.78 -50.14 14.15
C THR A 118 13.94 -49.96 12.87
N ILE A 119 12.64 -50.20 12.93
CA ILE A 119 11.70 -49.96 11.80
C ILE A 119 11.03 -48.60 11.86
N ARG A 120 11.29 -47.82 12.88
CA ARG A 120 10.62 -46.49 13.04
C ARG A 120 11.29 -45.43 12.19
N PRO A 121 10.52 -44.41 11.71
CA PRO A 121 11.02 -43.36 10.82
C PRO A 121 12.28 -42.65 11.35
N TRP A 122 12.28 -42.28 12.63
CA TRP A 122 13.37 -41.57 13.27
C TRP A 122 14.68 -42.39 13.28
N TYR A 123 14.60 -43.73 13.51
CA TYR A 123 15.74 -44.62 13.53
C TYR A 123 16.30 -44.81 12.11
N GLN A 124 15.43 -45.11 11.16
CA GLN A 124 15.83 -45.33 9.77
C GLN A 124 16.44 -44.11 9.11
N GLN A 125 15.91 -42.90 9.42
CA GLN A 125 16.47 -41.64 8.92
C GLN A 125 17.88 -41.41 9.49
N VAL A 126 18.11 -41.66 10.77
CA VAL A 126 19.47 -41.58 11.37
C VAL A 126 20.44 -42.54 10.72
N VAL A 127 20.00 -43.79 10.46
CA VAL A 127 20.85 -44.80 9.77
C VAL A 127 21.17 -44.33 8.36
N SER A 128 20.21 -43.82 7.63
CA SER A 128 20.36 -43.33 6.23
C SER A 128 21.24 -42.08 6.15
N ALA A 129 21.07 -41.14 7.07
CA ALA A 129 21.80 -39.86 7.10
C ALA A 129 23.20 -40.01 7.73
N ASP A 130 23.44 -41.08 8.44
CA ASP A 130 24.64 -41.33 9.27
C ASP A 130 24.98 -40.20 10.25
N GLY A 131 23.94 -39.45 10.66
CA GLY A 131 24.05 -38.25 11.48
C GLY A 131 22.75 -37.85 12.18
N PRO A 132 22.75 -36.72 12.88
CA PRO A 132 21.55 -36.16 13.49
C PRO A 132 20.44 -35.85 12.46
N VAL A 133 19.19 -36.11 12.83
CA VAL A 133 18.03 -35.85 11.99
C VAL A 133 16.89 -35.20 12.77
N VAL A 134 16.07 -34.41 12.07
CA VAL A 134 14.74 -33.95 12.51
C VAL A 134 13.72 -34.50 11.52
N THR A 135 12.77 -35.29 12.01
CA THR A 135 11.80 -35.96 11.14
C THR A 135 10.72 -35.01 10.60
N ALA A 136 10.09 -35.40 9.51
CA ALA A 136 8.72 -34.90 9.22
C ALA A 136 7.74 -35.39 10.30
N PRO A 137 6.54 -34.81 10.44
CA PRO A 137 5.53 -35.29 11.36
C PRO A 137 5.12 -36.72 11.03
N TYR A 138 5.04 -37.58 12.07
CA TYR A 138 4.50 -38.92 11.95
C TYR A 138 3.73 -39.31 13.21
N VAL A 139 2.97 -40.40 13.12
CA VAL A 139 2.15 -40.89 14.27
C VAL A 139 3.09 -41.63 15.26
N ASP A 140 3.18 -41.10 16.47
CA ASP A 140 3.87 -41.78 17.58
C ASP A 140 3.15 -43.07 17.98
N ALA A 141 3.94 -44.13 18.19
CA ALA A 141 3.40 -45.46 18.47
C ALA A 141 2.78 -45.57 19.88
N GLY A 142 3.27 -44.78 20.84
CA GLY A 142 2.79 -44.81 22.20
C GLY A 142 1.52 -44.01 22.41
N THR A 143 1.47 -42.79 21.88
CA THR A 143 0.38 -41.83 22.12
C THR A 143 -0.66 -41.82 21.00
N GLY A 144 -0.33 -42.32 19.80
CA GLY A 144 -1.16 -42.20 18.60
C GLY A 144 -1.27 -40.77 18.05
N LYS A 145 -0.50 -39.81 18.57
CA LYS A 145 -0.51 -38.40 18.17
C LYS A 145 0.60 -38.11 17.17
N LEU A 146 0.44 -37.06 16.39
CA LEU A 146 1.51 -36.55 15.52
C LEU A 146 2.60 -35.89 16.35
N VAL A 147 3.84 -36.29 16.07
CA VAL A 147 5.07 -35.74 16.67
C VAL A 147 6.11 -35.46 15.60
N VAL A 148 7.03 -34.57 15.93
CA VAL A 148 8.32 -34.40 15.25
C VAL A 148 9.40 -34.91 16.18
N THR A 149 10.33 -35.74 15.67
CA THR A 149 11.36 -36.36 16.45
C THR A 149 12.73 -35.77 16.11
N PHE A 150 13.48 -35.42 17.14
CA PHE A 150 14.89 -35.09 17.09
C PHE A 150 15.68 -36.34 17.46
N ALA A 151 16.58 -36.80 16.59
CA ALA A 151 17.29 -38.05 16.82
C ALA A 151 18.78 -37.96 16.45
N VAL A 152 19.60 -38.62 17.23
CA VAL A 152 21.08 -38.65 17.07
C VAL A 152 21.62 -40.08 17.17
N PRO A 153 22.59 -40.44 16.32
CA PRO A 153 23.24 -41.77 16.43
C PRO A 153 24.13 -41.89 17.65
N VAL A 154 24.15 -43.06 18.28
CA VAL A 154 25.10 -43.43 19.30
C VAL A 154 26.03 -44.51 18.71
N LYS A 155 27.29 -44.15 18.50
CA LYS A 155 28.28 -45.03 17.87
C LYS A 155 29.36 -45.42 18.87
N GLU A 156 29.80 -46.66 18.79
CA GLU A 156 30.94 -47.18 19.51
C GLU A 156 31.88 -47.89 18.53
N ASN A 157 33.14 -47.49 18.48
CA ASN A 157 34.11 -47.97 17.51
C ASN A 157 33.67 -47.87 16.05
N GLY A 158 32.92 -46.77 15.70
CA GLY A 158 32.38 -46.53 14.38
C GLY A 158 31.08 -47.30 14.04
N ALA A 159 30.69 -48.26 14.88
CA ALA A 159 29.45 -49.02 14.67
C ALA A 159 28.25 -48.36 15.39
N LEU A 160 27.11 -48.28 14.74
CA LEU A 160 25.88 -47.81 15.34
C LEU A 160 25.38 -48.79 16.38
N LYS A 161 25.31 -48.43 17.63
CA LYS A 161 24.80 -49.21 18.76
C LYS A 161 23.36 -48.87 19.13
N ALA A 162 23.04 -47.61 19.04
CA ALA A 162 21.72 -47.11 19.38
C ALA A 162 21.43 -45.75 18.68
N VAL A 163 20.21 -45.33 18.74
CA VAL A 163 19.79 -43.97 18.38
C VAL A 163 19.05 -43.40 19.59
N VAL A 164 19.46 -42.24 20.05
CA VAL A 164 18.72 -41.46 21.06
C VAL A 164 17.78 -40.51 20.34
N ALA A 165 16.55 -40.41 20.84
CA ALA A 165 15.53 -39.56 20.21
C ALA A 165 14.65 -38.88 21.25
N GLY A 166 14.02 -37.78 20.83
CA GLY A 166 13.04 -37.09 21.63
C GLY A 166 11.91 -36.50 20.77
N ASP A 167 10.71 -36.76 21.24
CA ASP A 167 9.50 -36.35 20.54
C ASP A 167 8.99 -34.99 21.02
N VAL A 168 8.62 -34.14 20.09
CA VAL A 168 7.97 -32.85 20.31
C VAL A 168 6.57 -32.92 19.75
N ALA A 169 5.57 -32.52 20.54
CA ALA A 169 4.18 -32.46 20.10
C ALA A 169 3.99 -31.39 19.00
N MET A 170 3.09 -31.63 18.06
CA MET A 170 2.81 -30.73 16.94
C MET A 170 2.40 -29.31 17.39
N ASP A 171 1.69 -29.17 18.52
CA ASP A 171 1.34 -27.85 19.06
C ASP A 171 2.56 -26.96 19.28
N SER A 172 3.69 -27.54 19.75
CA SER A 172 4.95 -26.82 19.94
C SER A 172 5.62 -26.42 18.61
N VAL A 173 5.46 -27.24 17.56
CA VAL A 173 5.96 -26.91 16.21
C VAL A 173 5.10 -25.81 15.59
N VAL A 174 3.78 -25.93 15.69
CA VAL A 174 2.83 -24.93 15.19
C VAL A 174 3.01 -23.58 15.90
N ALA A 175 3.36 -23.56 17.19
CA ALA A 175 3.61 -22.32 17.94
C ALA A 175 4.73 -21.47 17.31
N ASN A 176 5.76 -22.13 16.70
CA ASN A 176 6.86 -21.42 16.03
C ASN A 176 6.42 -20.68 14.76
N VAL A 177 5.39 -21.16 14.06
CA VAL A 177 4.87 -20.50 12.84
C VAL A 177 3.69 -19.59 13.11
N ARG A 178 2.98 -19.77 14.22
CA ARG A 178 1.79 -18.96 14.59
C ARG A 178 2.11 -17.48 14.76
N GLY A 179 3.32 -17.14 15.20
CA GLY A 179 3.79 -15.77 15.34
C GLY A 179 4.13 -15.06 14.02
N ILE A 180 4.11 -15.79 12.89
CA ILE A 180 4.50 -15.25 11.58
C ILE A 180 3.29 -14.63 10.90
N HIS A 181 3.06 -13.35 11.16
CA HIS A 181 1.97 -12.57 10.56
C HIS A 181 2.44 -11.12 10.34
N PRO A 182 3.23 -10.86 9.29
CA PRO A 182 3.71 -9.50 8.99
C PRO A 182 2.57 -8.51 8.74
N THR A 183 1.40 -8.99 8.34
CA THR A 183 0.13 -8.25 8.32
C THR A 183 -0.97 -9.12 8.92
N PRO A 184 -2.14 -8.56 9.33
CA PRO A 184 -3.19 -9.30 10.02
C PRO A 184 -3.65 -10.59 9.33
N SER A 185 -3.74 -10.58 8.00
CA SER A 185 -4.18 -11.74 7.19
C SER A 185 -3.02 -12.56 6.62
N SER A 186 -1.79 -12.21 6.93
CA SER A 186 -0.59 -12.96 6.53
C SER A 186 -0.34 -14.15 7.45
N SER A 187 0.43 -15.12 6.99
CA SER A 187 0.68 -16.36 7.74
C SER A 187 2.03 -16.97 7.42
N GLY A 188 2.54 -17.74 8.38
CA GLY A 188 3.68 -18.63 8.19
C GLY A 188 3.25 -20.07 7.96
N LEU A 189 4.05 -20.81 7.19
CA LEU A 189 3.96 -22.26 7.04
C LEU A 189 5.36 -22.86 7.15
N LEU A 190 5.42 -24.10 7.61
CA LEU A 190 6.63 -24.89 7.59
C LEU A 190 6.39 -26.08 6.67
N LEU A 191 7.20 -26.22 5.63
CA LEU A 191 7.12 -27.31 4.66
C LEU A 191 8.33 -28.23 4.82
N ASN A 192 8.16 -29.49 4.52
CA ASN A 192 9.27 -30.42 4.31
C ASN A 192 9.85 -30.25 2.89
N SER A 193 11.05 -30.77 2.67
CA SER A 193 11.74 -30.70 1.37
C SER A 193 11.02 -31.40 0.22
N ASP A 194 10.10 -32.34 0.54
CA ASP A 194 9.21 -33.01 -0.42
C ASP A 194 7.93 -32.21 -0.73
N GLY A 195 7.71 -31.09 -0.06
CA GLY A 195 6.56 -30.23 -0.21
C GLY A 195 5.38 -30.56 0.69
N SER A 196 5.48 -31.51 1.61
CA SER A 196 4.44 -31.76 2.60
C SER A 196 4.43 -30.64 3.66
N VAL A 197 3.23 -30.24 4.11
CA VAL A 197 3.08 -29.22 5.17
C VAL A 197 3.40 -29.88 6.53
N ILE A 198 4.41 -29.34 7.21
CA ILE A 198 4.78 -29.75 8.57
C ILE A 198 3.88 -29.03 9.57
N ALA A 199 3.79 -27.71 9.47
CA ALA A 199 3.01 -26.89 10.37
C ALA A 199 2.44 -25.66 9.66
N ALA A 200 1.23 -25.26 10.04
CA ALA A 200 0.54 -24.04 9.61
C ALA A 200 -0.35 -23.54 10.74
N ASN A 201 -0.87 -22.32 10.60
CA ASN A 201 -1.87 -21.80 11.54
C ASN A 201 -3.17 -22.62 11.53
N ASP A 202 -3.54 -23.14 10.35
CA ASP A 202 -4.66 -24.07 10.20
C ASP A 202 -4.14 -25.51 10.32
N PRO A 203 -4.47 -26.25 11.40
CA PRO A 203 -4.05 -27.63 11.59
C PRO A 203 -4.53 -28.58 10.48
N ALA A 204 -5.62 -28.25 9.78
CA ALA A 204 -6.16 -29.05 8.70
C ALA A 204 -5.24 -29.12 7.48
N LEU A 205 -4.24 -28.27 7.41
CA LEU A 205 -3.22 -28.27 6.34
C LEU A 205 -2.05 -29.22 6.65
N THR A 206 -1.87 -29.68 7.90
CA THR A 206 -0.77 -30.57 8.29
C THR A 206 -0.81 -31.85 7.49
N LEU A 207 0.36 -32.27 6.98
CA LEU A 207 0.58 -33.42 6.11
C LEU A 207 -0.01 -33.30 4.69
N LYS A 208 -0.72 -32.22 4.37
CA LYS A 208 -1.18 -32.02 3.00
C LYS A 208 -0.01 -31.68 2.06
N PRO A 209 -0.07 -32.12 0.81
CA PRO A 209 0.91 -31.72 -0.21
C PRO A 209 0.84 -30.21 -0.47
N PHE A 210 1.97 -29.60 -0.81
CA PHE A 210 2.06 -28.21 -1.23
C PHE A 210 1.05 -27.85 -2.33
N ALA A 211 0.92 -28.69 -3.36
CA ALA A 211 0.05 -28.45 -4.50
C ALA A 211 -1.45 -28.38 -4.15
N GLU A 212 -1.88 -29.01 -3.06
CA GLU A 212 -3.24 -28.92 -2.55
C GLU A 212 -3.47 -27.69 -1.67
N THR A 213 -2.38 -27.18 -1.08
CA THR A 213 -2.41 -26.09 -0.09
C THR A 213 -2.21 -24.72 -0.74
N ILE A 214 -1.23 -24.61 -1.63
CA ILE A 214 -0.87 -23.36 -2.33
C ILE A 214 -1.05 -23.60 -3.83
N LYS A 215 -1.86 -22.77 -4.47
CA LYS A 215 -2.17 -22.87 -5.90
C LYS A 215 -1.47 -21.76 -6.68
N GLY A 216 -1.21 -22.00 -7.96
CA GLY A 216 -0.66 -21.02 -8.89
C GLY A 216 0.87 -20.88 -8.82
N ILE A 217 1.56 -21.70 -8.00
CA ILE A 217 3.02 -21.66 -7.84
C ILE A 217 3.59 -23.07 -8.06
N ASP A 218 4.69 -23.16 -8.78
CA ASP A 218 5.51 -24.37 -8.80
C ASP A 218 6.37 -24.42 -7.52
N PHE A 219 6.45 -25.60 -6.90
CA PHE A 219 7.24 -25.81 -5.69
C PHE A 219 8.73 -25.55 -5.91
N ALA A 220 9.27 -25.85 -7.09
CA ALA A 220 10.66 -25.54 -7.43
C ALA A 220 10.91 -24.03 -7.47
N ALA A 221 9.96 -23.25 -7.99
CA ALA A 221 10.05 -21.80 -7.98
C ALA A 221 10.03 -21.23 -6.56
N LEU A 222 9.19 -21.78 -5.66
CA LEU A 222 9.17 -21.39 -4.26
C LEU A 222 10.51 -21.72 -3.55
N LYS A 223 11.07 -22.90 -3.80
CA LYS A 223 12.37 -23.33 -3.22
C LYS A 223 13.56 -22.45 -3.64
N SER A 224 13.45 -21.73 -4.75
CA SER A 224 14.52 -20.83 -5.19
C SER A 224 14.73 -19.64 -4.26
N GLY A 225 13.83 -19.39 -3.30
CA GLY A 225 13.88 -18.25 -2.38
C GLY A 225 13.44 -16.92 -3.01
N ASN A 226 12.99 -16.95 -4.25
CA ASN A 226 12.41 -15.76 -4.90
C ASN A 226 10.99 -15.49 -4.37
N LEU A 227 10.57 -14.22 -4.52
CA LEU A 227 9.18 -13.86 -4.28
C LEU A 227 8.31 -14.40 -5.41
N VAL A 228 7.26 -15.14 -5.06
CA VAL A 228 6.32 -15.72 -6.01
C VAL A 228 4.88 -15.44 -5.58
N ASP A 229 4.02 -15.14 -6.53
CA ASP A 229 2.61 -14.87 -6.27
C ASP A 229 1.78 -16.14 -6.49
N GLY A 230 0.82 -16.36 -5.60
CA GLY A 230 -0.10 -17.49 -5.65
C GLY A 230 -1.27 -17.31 -4.72
N THR A 231 -2.02 -18.39 -4.46
CA THR A 231 -3.18 -18.36 -3.58
C THR A 231 -3.07 -19.38 -2.46
N LEU A 232 -3.45 -18.97 -1.26
CA LEU A 232 -3.63 -19.84 -0.09
C LEU A 232 -5.05 -19.63 0.43
N ASN A 233 -5.84 -20.69 0.51
CA ASN A 233 -7.27 -20.63 0.86
C ASN A 233 -8.06 -19.65 -0.03
N ASP A 234 -7.79 -19.67 -1.35
CA ASP A 234 -8.38 -18.82 -2.38
C ASP A 234 -8.13 -17.30 -2.18
N VAL A 235 -7.15 -16.93 -1.35
CA VAL A 235 -6.70 -15.54 -1.14
C VAL A 235 -5.34 -15.34 -1.81
N GLU A 236 -5.22 -14.27 -2.62
CA GLU A 236 -3.96 -13.92 -3.29
C GLU A 236 -2.90 -13.46 -2.28
N LYS A 237 -1.75 -14.11 -2.31
CA LYS A 237 -0.62 -13.83 -1.43
C LYS A 237 0.69 -13.86 -2.21
N THR A 238 1.67 -13.11 -1.71
CA THR A 238 3.06 -13.20 -2.16
C THR A 238 3.85 -14.05 -1.17
N PHE A 239 4.59 -15.03 -1.67
CA PHE A 239 5.29 -16.03 -0.88
C PHE A 239 6.79 -15.86 -1.00
N VAL A 240 7.51 -16.13 0.10
CA VAL A 240 8.94 -16.36 0.10
C VAL A 240 9.23 -17.60 0.92
N ALA A 241 10.17 -18.45 0.47
CA ALA A 241 10.64 -19.60 1.22
C ALA A 241 12.11 -19.46 1.57
N THR A 242 12.46 -19.91 2.78
CA THR A 242 13.85 -19.94 3.26
C THR A 242 14.11 -21.27 3.92
N ALA A 243 15.22 -21.93 3.57
CA ALA A 243 15.63 -23.20 4.19
C ALA A 243 15.97 -22.98 5.68
N VAL A 244 15.47 -23.88 6.54
CA VAL A 244 15.77 -23.85 7.97
C VAL A 244 17.06 -24.64 8.24
N PRO A 245 18.12 -23.98 8.71
CA PRO A 245 19.40 -24.63 8.97
C PRO A 245 19.30 -25.85 9.91
N GLY A 246 19.98 -26.92 9.59
CA GLY A 246 20.00 -28.15 10.39
C GLY A 246 18.79 -29.07 10.20
N THR A 247 17.92 -28.75 9.24
CA THR A 247 16.73 -29.55 8.92
C THR A 247 16.53 -29.69 7.41
N ASN A 248 15.56 -30.51 7.00
CA ASN A 248 15.03 -30.57 5.64
C ASN A 248 13.78 -29.68 5.50
N TRP A 249 13.62 -28.63 6.33
CA TRP A 249 12.44 -27.79 6.38
C TRP A 249 12.63 -26.50 5.59
N LEU A 250 11.52 -26.01 5.09
CA LEU A 250 11.40 -24.70 4.44
C LEU A 250 10.41 -23.84 5.23
N LEU A 251 10.86 -22.72 5.74
CA LEU A 251 9.97 -21.70 6.26
C LEU A 251 9.39 -20.92 5.10
N VAL A 252 8.07 -20.86 5.00
CA VAL A 252 7.35 -20.08 4.01
C VAL A 252 6.59 -18.97 4.70
N VAL A 253 6.80 -17.74 4.28
CA VAL A 253 6.02 -16.58 4.70
C VAL A 253 5.10 -16.19 3.56
N ALA A 254 3.79 -16.13 3.84
CA ALA A 254 2.73 -15.77 2.94
C ALA A 254 2.18 -14.39 3.32
N LEU A 255 2.56 -13.35 2.58
CA LEU A 255 2.09 -11.98 2.76
C LEU A 255 0.75 -11.79 2.05
N ASP A 256 -0.25 -11.30 2.76
CA ASP A 256 -1.55 -10.98 2.16
C ASP A 256 -1.47 -9.71 1.30
N ASN A 257 -1.78 -9.85 0.00
CA ASN A 257 -1.67 -8.76 -0.96
C ASN A 257 -2.74 -7.66 -0.72
N GLY A 258 -3.89 -8.04 -0.17
CA GLY A 258 -4.95 -7.12 0.21
C GLY A 258 -4.51 -6.19 1.34
N ASP A 259 -3.97 -6.76 2.41
CA ASP A 259 -3.46 -6.02 3.57
C ASP A 259 -2.25 -5.16 3.17
N ALA A 260 -1.30 -5.75 2.45
CA ALA A 260 -0.06 -5.09 2.02
C ALA A 260 -0.31 -3.88 1.10
N THR A 261 -1.41 -3.88 0.34
CA THR A 261 -1.80 -2.77 -0.54
C THR A 261 -2.86 -1.85 0.07
N SER A 262 -3.36 -2.13 1.28
CA SER A 262 -4.45 -1.38 1.91
C SER A 262 -4.10 0.10 2.12
N GLY A 263 -2.88 0.39 2.59
CA GLY A 263 -2.37 1.74 2.75
C GLY A 263 -2.32 2.51 1.42
N MET A 264 -1.81 1.88 0.36
CA MET A 264 -1.77 2.47 -0.98
C MET A 264 -3.19 2.77 -1.50
N ARG A 265 -4.14 1.84 -1.32
CA ARG A 265 -5.55 2.06 -1.71
C ARG A 265 -6.18 3.23 -0.95
N SER A 266 -5.88 3.38 0.33
CA SER A 266 -6.36 4.50 1.16
C SER A 266 -5.77 5.83 0.70
N LEU A 267 -4.48 5.88 0.38
CA LEU A 267 -3.81 7.05 -0.18
C LEU A 267 -4.40 7.44 -1.54
N LEU A 268 -4.67 6.47 -2.42
CA LEU A 268 -5.30 6.72 -3.72
C LEU A 268 -6.71 7.32 -3.57
N LYS A 269 -7.53 6.78 -2.65
CA LYS A 269 -8.85 7.34 -2.35
C LYS A 269 -8.76 8.77 -1.82
N ALA A 270 -7.86 9.03 -0.87
CA ALA A 270 -7.64 10.37 -0.33
C ALA A 270 -7.15 11.34 -1.40
N SER A 271 -6.22 10.91 -2.27
CA SER A 271 -5.73 11.72 -3.40
C SER A 271 -6.83 12.04 -4.41
N ALA A 272 -7.69 11.09 -4.72
CA ALA A 272 -8.82 11.31 -5.63
C ALA A 272 -9.82 12.33 -5.05
N ILE A 273 -10.14 12.22 -3.75
CA ILE A 273 -11.02 13.17 -3.06
C ILE A 273 -10.40 14.57 -3.03
N SER A 274 -9.11 14.67 -2.66
CA SER A 274 -8.41 15.96 -2.61
C SER A 274 -8.31 16.62 -3.99
N LEU A 275 -8.10 15.84 -5.05
CA LEU A 275 -8.09 16.33 -6.43
C LEU A 275 -9.44 16.97 -6.81
N VAL A 276 -10.55 16.32 -6.49
CA VAL A 276 -11.90 16.86 -6.76
C VAL A 276 -12.12 18.15 -5.97
N ILE A 277 -11.77 18.17 -4.69
CA ILE A 277 -11.93 19.38 -3.85
C ILE A 277 -11.08 20.54 -4.39
N LEU A 278 -9.82 20.30 -4.73
CA LEU A 278 -8.93 21.33 -5.27
C LEU A 278 -9.40 21.83 -6.63
N ALA A 279 -9.91 20.95 -7.50
CA ALA A 279 -10.47 21.34 -8.80
C ALA A 279 -11.71 22.23 -8.64
N LEU A 280 -12.61 21.90 -7.72
CA LEU A 280 -13.81 22.71 -7.45
C LEU A 280 -13.44 24.07 -6.83
N LEU A 281 -12.52 24.08 -5.85
CA LEU A 281 -12.06 25.31 -5.19
C LEU A 281 -11.39 26.25 -6.18
N SER A 282 -10.49 25.73 -7.01
CA SER A 282 -9.80 26.52 -8.03
C SER A 282 -10.76 27.05 -9.10
N ALA A 283 -11.71 26.22 -9.55
CA ALA A 283 -12.75 26.68 -10.49
C ALA A 283 -13.60 27.82 -9.89
N ALA A 284 -13.97 27.71 -8.60
CA ALA A 284 -14.71 28.75 -7.89
C ALA A 284 -13.89 30.06 -7.77
N ILE A 285 -12.61 29.96 -7.36
CA ILE A 285 -11.72 31.14 -7.24
C ILE A 285 -11.55 31.81 -8.61
N VAL A 286 -11.22 31.04 -9.64
CA VAL A 286 -11.05 31.56 -11.01
C VAL A 286 -12.35 32.22 -11.50
N HIS A 287 -13.51 31.58 -11.26
CA HIS A 287 -14.80 32.15 -11.61
C HIS A 287 -15.04 33.49 -10.92
N LEU A 288 -14.81 33.59 -9.60
CA LEU A 288 -15.01 34.82 -8.84
C LEU A 288 -14.06 35.95 -9.28
N LEU A 289 -12.78 35.63 -9.49
CA LEU A 289 -11.80 36.60 -9.97
C LEU A 289 -12.16 37.15 -11.34
N ILE A 290 -12.45 36.27 -12.31
CA ILE A 290 -12.85 36.68 -13.68
C ILE A 290 -14.17 37.41 -13.67
N ALA A 291 -15.15 37.00 -12.85
CA ALA A 291 -16.42 37.73 -12.70
C ALA A 291 -16.21 39.15 -12.24
N ARG A 292 -15.30 39.36 -11.27
CA ARG A 292 -14.99 40.68 -10.71
C ARG A 292 -14.24 41.57 -11.70
N LEU A 293 -13.24 41.06 -12.39
CA LEU A 293 -12.46 41.79 -13.39
C LEU A 293 -13.30 42.16 -14.62
N LEU A 294 -14.05 41.19 -15.14
CA LEU A 294 -14.89 41.44 -16.33
C LEU A 294 -16.16 42.27 -16.06
N LYS A 295 -16.58 42.40 -14.80
CA LYS A 295 -17.67 43.35 -14.46
C LYS A 295 -17.25 44.79 -14.75
N ARG A 296 -16.05 45.21 -14.36
CA ARG A 296 -15.50 46.54 -14.65
C ARG A 296 -15.45 46.81 -16.16
N LEU A 297 -15.04 45.84 -16.98
CA LEU A 297 -15.05 45.97 -18.45
C LEU A 297 -16.47 46.08 -19.00
N SER A 298 -17.45 45.37 -18.43
CA SER A 298 -18.85 45.48 -18.82
C SER A 298 -19.42 46.89 -18.52
N ASP A 299 -19.05 47.44 -17.37
CA ASP A 299 -19.47 48.81 -16.97
C ASP A 299 -18.94 49.85 -17.98
N ILE A 300 -17.69 49.73 -18.46
CA ILE A 300 -17.11 50.56 -19.51
C ILE A 300 -17.89 50.40 -20.82
N ARG A 301 -18.13 49.15 -21.27
CA ARG A 301 -18.92 48.89 -22.47
C ARG A 301 -20.31 49.53 -22.42
N ASP A 302 -20.97 49.37 -21.30
CA ASP A 302 -22.36 49.88 -21.14
C ASP A 302 -22.38 51.39 -21.10
N ALA A 303 -21.41 52.06 -20.48
CA ALA A 303 -21.21 53.49 -20.51
C ALA A 303 -20.95 54.02 -21.95
N MET A 304 -20.07 53.35 -22.71
CA MET A 304 -19.82 53.69 -24.11
C MET A 304 -21.06 53.48 -24.98
N HIS A 305 -21.82 52.44 -24.75
CA HIS A 305 -23.08 52.16 -25.48
C HIS A 305 -24.15 53.21 -25.20
N ASN A 306 -24.25 53.68 -23.96
CA ASN A 306 -25.18 54.77 -23.58
C ASN A 306 -24.82 56.08 -24.27
N ILE A 307 -23.52 56.44 -24.36
CA ILE A 307 -23.11 57.65 -25.11
C ILE A 307 -23.41 57.50 -26.59
N ALA A 308 -23.13 56.33 -27.20
CA ALA A 308 -23.37 56.10 -28.62
C ALA A 308 -24.83 56.11 -29.02
N ASN A 309 -25.75 55.76 -28.13
CA ASN A 309 -27.21 55.74 -28.38
C ASN A 309 -27.94 57.05 -28.02
N GLY A 310 -27.20 58.13 -27.70
CA GLY A 310 -27.78 59.46 -27.54
C GLY A 310 -28.52 59.73 -26.25
N THR A 311 -28.35 58.90 -25.23
CA THR A 311 -28.76 59.26 -23.87
C THR A 311 -27.71 60.23 -23.33
N ASN A 312 -27.88 61.49 -23.53
CA ASN A 312 -26.92 62.60 -23.35
C ASN A 312 -26.37 62.80 -21.92
N ASP A 313 -26.19 61.78 -21.13
CA ASP A 313 -25.59 61.90 -19.82
C ASP A 313 -24.05 61.67 -19.88
N LEU A 314 -23.35 62.74 -20.29
CA LEU A 314 -21.88 62.78 -20.25
C LEU A 314 -21.34 63.02 -18.83
N SER A 315 -22.19 63.06 -17.81
CA SER A 315 -21.78 63.24 -16.42
C SER A 315 -21.39 61.94 -15.73
N GLN A 316 -21.76 60.78 -16.34
CA GLN A 316 -21.41 59.48 -15.77
C GLN A 316 -19.90 59.25 -15.77
N ARG A 317 -19.33 58.93 -14.60
CA ARG A 317 -17.93 58.61 -14.44
C ARG A 317 -17.75 57.15 -14.05
N LEU A 318 -16.75 56.53 -14.65
CA LEU A 318 -16.35 55.18 -14.30
C LEU A 318 -15.39 55.22 -13.10
N PRO A 319 -15.44 54.22 -12.20
CA PRO A 319 -14.46 54.09 -11.13
C PRO A 319 -13.08 53.86 -11.73
N ASP A 320 -12.17 54.82 -11.56
CA ASP A 320 -10.81 54.85 -12.10
C ASP A 320 -9.74 54.61 -11.03
N SER A 321 -10.15 54.21 -9.83
CA SER A 321 -9.29 53.85 -8.73
C SER A 321 -8.59 52.50 -8.98
N GLY A 322 -7.26 52.51 -9.11
CA GLY A 322 -6.41 51.34 -9.35
C GLY A 322 -5.24 51.67 -10.30
N GLU A 323 -4.32 50.76 -10.42
CA GLU A 323 -3.15 50.87 -11.31
C GLU A 323 -3.17 49.83 -12.44
N ASP A 324 -4.26 49.04 -12.53
CA ASP A 324 -4.45 48.01 -13.55
C ASP A 324 -4.86 48.60 -14.92
N GLU A 325 -4.78 47.76 -15.95
CA GLU A 325 -5.14 48.17 -17.32
C GLU A 325 -6.59 48.62 -17.43
N VAL A 326 -7.48 48.07 -16.59
CA VAL A 326 -8.91 48.44 -16.57
C VAL A 326 -9.11 49.85 -15.97
N ALA A 327 -8.35 50.20 -14.93
CA ALA A 327 -8.34 51.53 -14.37
C ALA A 327 -7.80 52.56 -15.40
N GLN A 328 -6.74 52.22 -16.16
CA GLN A 328 -6.22 53.08 -17.22
C GLN A 328 -7.27 53.33 -18.33
N ILE A 329 -8.02 52.28 -18.71
CA ILE A 329 -9.13 52.45 -19.70
C ILE A 329 -10.25 53.33 -19.11
N ALA A 330 -10.58 53.17 -17.83
CA ALA A 330 -11.59 54.02 -17.16
C ALA A 330 -11.14 55.48 -17.08
N GLN A 331 -9.88 55.78 -16.79
CA GLN A 331 -9.27 57.13 -16.82
C GLN A 331 -9.36 57.73 -18.23
N ALA A 332 -8.97 56.98 -19.26
CA ALA A 332 -9.03 57.43 -20.65
C ALA A 332 -10.49 57.73 -21.08
N PHE A 333 -11.43 56.89 -20.65
CA PHE A 333 -12.87 57.08 -20.90
C PHE A 333 -13.39 58.36 -20.19
N ASN A 334 -13.05 58.57 -18.92
CA ASN A 334 -13.44 59.77 -18.18
C ASN A 334 -12.90 61.04 -18.85
N ALA A 335 -11.61 61.04 -19.27
CA ALA A 335 -11.01 62.16 -20.01
C ALA A 335 -11.65 62.40 -21.36
N PHE A 336 -12.05 61.36 -22.07
CA PHE A 336 -12.82 61.48 -23.32
C PHE A 336 -14.19 62.09 -23.09
N SER A 337 -14.93 61.63 -22.07
CA SER A 337 -16.25 62.17 -21.68
C SER A 337 -16.17 63.64 -21.29
N ASP A 338 -15.11 64.08 -20.58
CA ASP A 338 -14.88 65.50 -20.26
C ASP A 338 -14.67 66.33 -21.49
N LYS A 339 -13.81 65.89 -22.43
CA LYS A 339 -13.60 66.62 -23.70
C LYS A 339 -14.88 66.73 -24.52
N LEU A 340 -15.64 65.63 -24.60
CA LEU A 340 -16.90 65.61 -25.34
C LEU A 340 -17.95 66.57 -24.73
N SER A 341 -18.02 66.64 -23.39
CA SER A 341 -18.87 67.58 -22.67
C SER A 341 -18.51 69.03 -22.98
N VAL A 342 -17.21 69.38 -22.98
CA VAL A 342 -16.76 70.73 -23.35
C VAL A 342 -17.14 71.09 -24.78
N VAL A 343 -16.95 70.16 -25.73
CA VAL A 343 -17.36 70.39 -27.15
C VAL A 343 -18.90 70.59 -27.30
N MET A 344 -19.70 69.81 -26.57
CA MET A 344 -21.12 69.90 -26.56
C MET A 344 -21.60 71.23 -26.00
N VAL A 345 -20.98 71.74 -24.92
CA VAL A 345 -21.26 73.09 -24.37
C VAL A 345 -20.95 74.16 -25.41
N GLN A 346 -19.73 74.09 -26.03
CA GLN A 346 -19.35 75.04 -27.07
C GLN A 346 -20.33 75.03 -28.30
N LEU A 347 -20.76 73.83 -28.74
CA LEU A 347 -21.74 73.67 -29.80
C LEU A 347 -23.08 74.28 -29.42
N ARG A 348 -23.54 74.09 -28.17
CA ARG A 348 -24.76 74.67 -27.68
C ARG A 348 -24.67 76.20 -27.68
N ASP A 349 -23.56 76.75 -27.14
CA ASP A 349 -23.37 78.23 -27.06
C ASP A 349 -23.25 78.85 -28.48
N ALA A 350 -22.55 78.19 -29.41
CA ALA A 350 -22.48 78.58 -30.79
C ALA A 350 -23.88 78.53 -31.47
N SER A 351 -24.68 77.47 -31.22
CA SER A 351 -26.07 77.38 -31.76
C SER A 351 -26.98 78.42 -31.20
N GLU A 352 -26.82 78.80 -29.93
CA GLU A 352 -27.56 79.86 -29.30
C GLU A 352 -27.20 81.27 -29.90
N SER A 353 -25.88 81.46 -30.13
CA SER A 353 -25.38 82.67 -30.83
C SER A 353 -25.97 82.80 -32.29
N VAL A 354 -25.96 81.66 -33.01
CA VAL A 354 -26.57 81.63 -34.37
C VAL A 354 -28.08 81.90 -34.34
N LYS A 355 -28.79 81.34 -33.34
CA LYS A 355 -30.22 81.57 -33.14
C LYS A 355 -30.49 83.03 -32.87
N ASN A 356 -29.70 83.65 -31.97
CA ASN A 356 -29.84 85.06 -31.63
C ASN A 356 -29.59 86.00 -32.85
N ALA A 357 -28.51 85.72 -33.61
CA ALA A 357 -28.20 86.44 -34.83
C ALA A 357 -29.31 86.25 -35.90
N ALA A 358 -29.89 85.09 -36.07
CA ALA A 358 -31.02 84.84 -36.98
C ALA A 358 -32.27 85.56 -36.52
N GLN A 359 -32.53 85.70 -35.22
CA GLN A 359 -33.61 86.46 -34.66
C GLN A 359 -33.43 87.98 -34.93
N GLU A 360 -32.21 88.52 -34.75
CA GLU A 360 -31.92 89.95 -35.07
C GLU A 360 -32.08 90.24 -36.57
N ILE A 361 -31.58 89.29 -37.43
CA ILE A 361 -31.78 89.47 -38.89
C ILE A 361 -33.27 89.43 -39.24
N ALA A 362 -34.06 88.52 -38.63
CA ALA A 362 -35.48 88.43 -38.85
C ALA A 362 -36.22 89.72 -38.39
N ALA A 363 -35.86 90.27 -37.23
CA ALA A 363 -36.38 91.53 -36.72
C ALA A 363 -35.99 92.76 -37.58
N GLY A 364 -34.72 92.82 -38.03
CA GLY A 364 -34.23 93.83 -38.97
C GLY A 364 -34.86 93.76 -40.32
N ASN A 365 -35.13 92.58 -40.88
CA ASN A 365 -35.89 92.42 -42.13
C ASN A 365 -37.34 92.81 -41.98
N GLN A 366 -37.95 92.60 -40.84
CA GLN A 366 -39.34 93.01 -40.58
C GLN A 366 -39.47 94.53 -40.45
N ASP A 367 -38.47 95.20 -39.79
CA ASP A 367 -38.38 96.65 -39.77
C ASP A 367 -38.14 97.22 -41.16
N LEU A 368 -37.26 96.62 -41.96
CA LEU A 368 -37.01 97.03 -43.32
C LEU A 368 -38.25 96.87 -44.22
N SER A 369 -39.01 95.80 -44.10
CA SER A 369 -40.24 95.53 -44.83
C SER A 369 -41.31 96.58 -44.49
N GLY A 370 -41.48 96.93 -43.16
CA GLY A 370 -42.38 97.94 -42.70
C GLY A 370 -42.02 99.38 -43.18
N ARG A 371 -40.73 99.64 -43.39
CA ARG A 371 -40.29 100.94 -43.97
C ARG A 371 -40.36 101.04 -45.48
N THR A 372 -40.48 99.88 -46.18
CA THR A 372 -40.62 99.82 -47.64
C THR A 372 -42.06 99.90 -48.09
N GLU A 373 -43.03 99.66 -47.23
CA GLU A 373 -44.46 99.74 -47.45
C GLU A 373 -45.07 101.11 -47.11
N GLN A 374 -44.30 102.12 -46.67
CA GLN A 374 -44.67 103.51 -46.51
C GLN A 374 -44.16 104.36 -47.68
#